data_013e7ad269303447705ab94db51b2b42
#
_entry.id   013e7ad269303447705ab94db51b2b42
#
_cell.length_a   1.000
_cell.length_b   1.000
_cell.length_c   1.000
_cell.angle_alpha   90.00
_cell.angle_beta   90.00
_cell.angle_gamma   90.00
#
_symmetry.space_group_name_H-M   'P 1'
#
loop_
_entity.id
_entity.type
_entity.pdbx_description
1 polymer ?
#
loop_
_entity_poly.entity_id
_entity_poly.type
_entity_poly.pdbx_seq_one_letter_code
_entity_poly.pdbx_strand_id
1 'polypeptide(L)'
;MFLDYFASPYRTSKHIHPFQNQIDFNNRRAIVLDGADDACISVISARDFCAVVARAIEYEGEWPVTGGIRGDELAIGQLVAIGEKIRTLPVYYLEADLLEWRGTSC
;
A
#
# COMPACT_ATOMS: atom_id res chain seq x y z
N MET A 1 3.75 -2.65 -1.86
CA MET A 1 3.83 -1.18 -1.71
C MET A 1 4.31 -0.83 -0.31
N PHE A 2 5.14 0.17 -0.17
CA PHE A 2 5.59 0.62 1.13
C PHE A 2 4.53 1.47 1.83
N LEU A 3 4.20 1.10 3.06
CA LEU A 3 3.28 1.89 3.91
C LEU A 3 3.77 3.32 4.12
N ASP A 4 5.08 3.53 4.06
CA ASP A 4 5.73 4.82 4.25
C ASP A 4 5.19 5.90 3.30
N TYR A 5 4.77 5.51 2.10
CA TYR A 5 4.23 6.46 1.12
C TYR A 5 2.89 7.07 1.53
N PHE A 6 2.13 6.36 2.36
CA PHE A 6 0.84 6.88 2.84
C PHE A 6 1.00 7.92 3.95
N ALA A 7 2.19 8.06 4.51
CA ALA A 7 2.49 9.08 5.52
C ALA A 7 2.87 10.44 4.92
N SER A 8 2.91 10.56 3.57
CA SER A 8 3.23 11.84 2.92
C SER A 8 2.43 13.01 3.53
N PRO A 9 3.03 14.16 3.75
CA PRO A 9 4.40 14.56 3.40
C PRO A 9 5.46 14.20 4.46
N TYR A 10 5.07 13.49 5.50
CA TYR A 10 5.97 13.16 6.60
C TYR A 10 6.95 12.05 6.20
N ARG A 11 8.20 12.23 6.60
CA ARG A 11 9.26 11.27 6.32
C ARG A 11 9.35 10.25 7.45
N THR A 12 9.08 8.99 7.15
CA THR A 12 9.09 7.90 8.12
C THR A 12 10.33 7.05 8.06
N SER A 13 11.12 7.17 6.99
CA SER A 13 12.36 6.43 6.79
C SER A 13 13.42 7.34 6.18
N LYS A 14 14.68 7.10 6.56
CA LYS A 14 15.82 7.87 6.06
C LYS A 14 15.98 7.78 4.54
N HIS A 15 15.66 6.63 3.97
CA HIS A 15 15.91 6.33 2.57
C HIS A 15 14.65 6.36 1.68
N ILE A 16 13.50 6.62 2.26
CA ILE A 16 12.23 6.74 1.52
C ILE A 16 11.83 8.19 1.45
N HIS A 17 11.77 8.72 0.24
CA HIS A 17 11.28 10.08 0.01
C HIS A 17 9.76 10.06 -0.13
N PRO A 18 9.03 10.83 0.68
CA PRO A 18 7.58 10.90 0.55
C PRO A 18 7.19 11.48 -0.81
N PHE A 19 6.16 10.91 -1.41
CA PHE A 19 5.55 11.44 -2.61
C PHE A 19 4.05 11.14 -2.61
N GLN A 20 3.32 11.91 -3.39
CA GLN A 20 1.90 11.69 -3.57
C GLN A 20 1.66 10.50 -4.49
N ASN A 21 0.71 9.65 -4.13
CA ASN A 21 0.29 8.56 -4.99
C ASN A 21 -1.24 8.51 -5.09
N GLN A 22 -1.81 7.41 -5.63
CA GLN A 22 -3.26 7.33 -5.86
C GLN A 22 -4.10 7.56 -4.61
N ILE A 23 -3.58 7.19 -3.44
CA ILE A 23 -4.25 7.41 -2.16
C ILE A 23 -3.44 8.45 -1.40
N ASP A 24 -3.98 9.64 -1.30
CA ASP A 24 -3.31 10.79 -0.70
C ASP A 24 -4.09 11.23 0.53
N PHE A 25 -3.70 10.69 1.68
CA PHE A 25 -4.36 11.02 2.95
C PHE A 25 -4.11 12.47 3.39
N ASN A 26 -2.98 13.05 2.99
CA ASN A 26 -2.68 14.43 3.34
C ASN A 26 -3.70 15.40 2.73
N ASN A 27 -4.07 15.18 1.48
CA ASN A 27 -5.06 15.99 0.76
C ASN A 27 -6.46 15.36 0.78
N ARG A 28 -6.65 14.29 1.51
CA ARG A 28 -7.94 13.59 1.70
C ARG A 28 -8.59 13.18 0.38
N ARG A 29 -7.81 12.60 -0.52
CA ARG A 29 -8.32 12.15 -1.82
C ARG A 29 -7.73 10.79 -2.19
N ALA A 30 -8.49 10.04 -2.97
CA ALA A 30 -8.07 8.75 -3.49
C ALA A 30 -8.57 8.58 -4.92
N ILE A 31 -7.75 7.99 -5.77
CA ILE A 31 -8.14 7.57 -7.12
C ILE A 31 -8.37 6.06 -7.05
N VAL A 32 -9.60 5.63 -7.22
CA VAL A 32 -10.01 4.23 -7.13
C VAL A 32 -10.75 3.86 -8.41
N LEU A 33 -10.43 2.70 -8.96
CA LEU A 33 -11.18 2.17 -10.11
C LEU A 33 -12.60 1.86 -9.68
N ASP A 34 -13.56 2.19 -10.55
CA ASP A 34 -14.97 1.91 -10.29
C ASP A 34 -15.18 0.40 -10.06
N GLY A 35 -15.83 0.06 -8.94
CA GLY A 35 -16.05 -1.31 -8.55
C GLY A 35 -14.82 -2.03 -7.99
N ALA A 36 -13.70 -1.35 -7.80
CA ALA A 36 -12.43 -1.95 -7.33
C ALA A 36 -12.18 -1.79 -5.84
N ASP A 37 -13.17 -1.43 -5.03
CA ASP A 37 -13.02 -1.27 -3.58
C ASP A 37 -12.56 -2.56 -2.88
N ASP A 38 -12.88 -3.71 -3.46
CA ASP A 38 -12.51 -5.03 -2.95
C ASP A 38 -11.14 -5.50 -3.44
N ALA A 39 -10.47 -4.73 -4.29
CA ALA A 39 -9.16 -5.11 -4.81
C ALA A 39 -8.13 -5.18 -3.69
N CYS A 40 -7.34 -6.26 -3.70
CA CYS A 40 -6.31 -6.47 -2.69
C CYS A 40 -5.07 -5.65 -2.98
N ILE A 41 -4.50 -5.09 -1.92
CA ILE A 41 -3.19 -4.46 -1.95
C ILE A 41 -2.33 -5.05 -0.85
N SER A 42 -1.10 -5.39 -1.18
CA SER A 42 -0.10 -5.84 -0.21
C SER A 42 0.78 -4.68 0.20
N VAL A 43 0.93 -4.50 1.50
CA VAL A 43 1.66 -3.39 2.08
C VAL A 43 2.67 -3.87 3.12
N ILE A 44 3.77 -3.17 3.23
CA ILE A 44 4.81 -3.42 4.23
C ILE A 44 5.55 -2.11 4.50
N SER A 45 5.96 -1.88 5.74
CA SER A 45 6.82 -0.74 6.02
C SER A 45 8.21 -0.97 5.44
N ALA A 46 8.91 0.10 5.07
CA ALA A 46 10.28 -0.01 4.58
C ALA A 46 11.20 -0.65 5.62
N ARG A 47 10.97 -0.37 6.89
CA ARG A 47 11.71 -0.96 8.00
C ARG A 47 11.57 -2.48 8.05
N ASP A 48 10.34 -2.98 7.97
CA ASP A 48 10.07 -4.42 8.01
C ASP A 48 10.60 -5.12 6.76
N PHE A 49 10.48 -4.48 5.61
CA PHE A 49 11.03 -4.99 4.36
C PHE A 49 12.55 -5.18 4.47
N CYS A 50 13.26 -4.20 4.99
CA CYS A 50 14.70 -4.30 5.18
C CYS A 50 15.08 -5.41 6.17
N ALA A 51 14.31 -5.59 7.23
CA ALA A 51 14.54 -6.65 8.20
C ALA A 51 14.39 -8.04 7.56
N VAL A 52 13.38 -8.23 6.72
CA VAL A 52 13.16 -9.49 6.00
C VAL A 52 14.29 -9.75 5.00
N VAL A 53 14.72 -8.74 4.25
CA VAL A 53 15.83 -8.86 3.30
C VAL A 53 17.13 -9.25 4.03
N ALA A 54 17.41 -8.62 5.15
CA ALA A 54 18.60 -8.94 5.94
C ALA A 54 18.60 -10.40 6.42
N ARG A 55 17.44 -10.91 6.83
CA ARG A 55 17.28 -12.32 7.19
C ARG A 55 17.41 -13.25 6.00
N ALA A 56 16.86 -12.84 4.87
CA ALA A 56 16.90 -13.63 3.65
C ALA A 56 18.33 -13.88 3.15
N ILE A 57 19.23 -12.92 3.32
CA ILE A 57 20.63 -13.05 2.93
C ILE A 57 21.33 -14.22 3.68
N GLU A 58 20.91 -14.51 4.90
CA GLU A 58 21.46 -15.57 5.73
C GLU A 58 20.88 -16.96 5.40
N TYR A 59 19.91 -17.03 4.50
CA TYR A 59 19.25 -18.28 4.13
C TYR A 59 20.20 -19.19 3.37
N GLU A 60 20.37 -20.44 3.85
CA GLU A 60 21.31 -21.41 3.29
C GLU A 60 20.65 -22.39 2.30
N GLY A 61 19.35 -22.32 2.15
CA GLY A 61 18.61 -23.19 1.24
C GLY A 61 18.58 -22.65 -0.20
N GLU A 62 17.89 -23.38 -1.05
CA GLU A 62 17.68 -22.98 -2.43
C GLU A 62 16.61 -21.88 -2.52
N TRP A 63 16.93 -20.81 -3.24
CA TRP A 63 15.98 -19.70 -3.45
C TRP A 63 14.97 -20.08 -4.52
N PRO A 64 13.68 -19.74 -4.32
CA PRO A 64 12.69 -19.93 -5.37
C PRO A 64 12.98 -18.99 -6.55
N VAL A 65 12.59 -19.42 -7.74
CA VAL A 65 12.75 -18.62 -8.98
C VAL A 65 11.90 -17.34 -8.87
N THR A 66 10.71 -17.46 -8.32
CA THR A 66 9.82 -16.33 -8.06
C THR A 66 9.45 -16.29 -6.59
N GLY A 67 9.38 -15.11 -6.04
CA GLY A 67 9.01 -14.94 -4.65
C GLY A 67 8.62 -13.50 -4.36
N GLY A 68 8.18 -13.26 -3.16
CA GLY A 68 7.79 -11.92 -2.73
C GLY A 68 7.85 -11.79 -1.22
N ILE A 69 7.84 -10.55 -0.78
CA ILE A 69 7.79 -10.18 0.63
C ILE A 69 6.48 -9.45 0.86
N ARG A 70 5.71 -9.92 1.85
CA ARG A 70 4.43 -9.34 2.18
C ARG A 70 4.36 -9.04 3.67
N GLY A 71 3.94 -7.82 4.03
CA GLY A 71 3.64 -7.48 5.41
C GLY A 71 2.20 -7.77 5.74
N ASP A 72 1.31 -7.01 5.14
CA ASP A 72 -0.14 -7.17 5.33
C ASP A 72 -0.84 -7.08 3.99
N GLU A 73 -2.04 -7.65 3.92
CA GLU A 73 -2.86 -7.62 2.73
C GLU A 73 -4.27 -7.16 3.09
N LEU A 74 -4.76 -6.14 2.40
CA LEU A 74 -6.08 -5.58 2.69
C LEU A 74 -6.72 -5.06 1.41
N ALA A 75 -8.03 -4.89 1.44
CA ALA A 75 -8.75 -4.24 0.35
C ALA A 75 -8.49 -2.74 0.35
N ILE A 76 -8.53 -2.13 -0.83
CA ILE A 76 -8.35 -0.67 -0.97
C ILE A 76 -9.38 0.08 -0.13
N GLY A 77 -10.63 -0.37 -0.11
CA GLY A 77 -11.68 0.22 0.73
C GLY A 77 -11.36 0.18 2.21
N GLN A 78 -10.76 -0.90 2.69
CA GLN A 78 -10.30 -1.03 4.08
C GLN A 78 -9.18 -0.05 4.39
N LEU A 79 -8.22 0.11 3.48
CA LEU A 79 -7.12 1.06 3.64
C LEU A 79 -7.63 2.49 3.76
N VAL A 80 -8.55 2.88 2.90
CA VAL A 80 -9.17 4.21 2.95
C VAL A 80 -9.95 4.42 4.23
N ALA A 81 -10.71 3.42 4.67
CA ALA A 81 -11.47 3.49 5.93
C ALA A 81 -10.55 3.67 7.15
N ILE A 82 -9.41 2.99 7.18
CA ILE A 82 -8.41 3.17 8.23
C ILE A 82 -7.87 4.60 8.24
N GLY A 83 -7.55 5.15 7.07
CA GLY A 83 -7.07 6.51 6.94
C GLY A 83 -8.10 7.54 7.42
N GLU A 84 -9.37 7.36 7.07
CA GLU A 84 -10.46 8.22 7.53
C GLU A 84 -10.61 8.18 9.05
N LYS A 85 -10.52 6.99 9.64
CA LYS A 85 -10.62 6.80 11.08
C LYS A 85 -9.49 7.50 11.83
N ILE A 86 -8.26 7.38 11.35
CA ILE A 86 -7.08 7.97 11.99
C ILE A 86 -7.11 9.49 11.88
N ARG A 87 -7.48 10.01 10.71
CA ARG A 87 -7.52 11.46 10.44
C ARG A 87 -8.80 12.11 10.92
N THR A 88 -9.83 11.34 11.23
CA THR A 88 -11.17 11.82 11.61
C THR A 88 -11.80 12.74 10.56
N LEU A 89 -11.41 12.59 9.30
CA LEU A 89 -11.88 13.41 8.17
C LEU A 89 -12.19 12.49 7.00
N PRO A 90 -13.25 12.79 6.23
CA PRO A 90 -13.59 11.97 5.06
C PRO A 90 -12.54 12.09 3.97
N VAL A 91 -12.39 11.01 3.19
CA VAL A 91 -11.57 10.98 1.98
C VAL A 91 -12.50 11.11 0.78
N TYR A 92 -12.16 12.00 -0.14
CA TYR A 92 -12.89 12.18 -1.39
C TYR A 92 -12.33 11.25 -2.45
N TYR A 93 -13.23 10.53 -3.13
CA TYR A 93 -12.85 9.60 -4.19
C TYR A 93 -12.93 10.28 -5.55
N LEU A 94 -11.92 10.04 -6.38
CA LEU A 94 -12.01 10.21 -7.82
C LEU A 94 -12.10 8.81 -8.42
N GLU A 95 -13.27 8.42 -8.89
CA GLU A 95 -13.48 7.12 -9.51
C GLU A 95 -12.95 7.14 -10.94
N ALA A 96 -12.09 6.18 -11.27
CA ALA A 96 -11.62 5.96 -12.61
C ALA A 96 -12.38 4.79 -13.22
N ASP A 97 -12.92 4.99 -14.42
CA ASP A 97 -13.68 3.96 -15.14
C ASP A 97 -12.74 3.26 -16.13
N LEU A 98 -12.51 1.96 -15.92
CA LEU A 98 -11.80 1.11 -16.87
C LEU A 98 -12.75 0.03 -17.38
N LEU A 99 -12.89 -0.04 -18.70
CA LEU A 99 -13.80 -0.98 -19.37
C LEU A 99 -13.50 -2.45 -19.08
N GLU A 100 -12.26 -2.80 -18.77
CA GLU A 100 -11.81 -4.19 -18.60
C GLU A 100 -10.99 -4.41 -17.35
N TRP A 101 -11.26 -3.65 -16.28
CA TRP A 101 -10.50 -3.87 -15.06
C TRP A 101 -10.82 -5.24 -14.46
N ARG A 102 -9.77 -6.02 -14.18
CA ARG A 102 -9.88 -7.32 -13.52
C ARG A 102 -8.89 -7.34 -12.36
N GLY A 103 -9.41 -7.24 -11.16
CA GLY A 103 -8.62 -7.36 -9.95
C GLY A 103 -9.00 -8.59 -9.14
N THR A 104 -8.23 -8.85 -8.08
CA THR A 104 -8.52 -9.91 -7.12
C THR A 104 -9.14 -9.32 -5.87
N SER A 105 -10.18 -9.96 -5.37
CA SER A 105 -10.75 -9.61 -4.08
C SER A 105 -9.93 -10.23 -2.93
N CYS A 106 -9.89 -9.53 -1.84
CA CYS A 106 -9.30 -10.07 -0.61
C CYS A 106 -10.24 -11.02 0.11
#